data_4e12fe96e803d93c153eac18b0e7ac10
#
_entry.id   4e12fe96e803d93c153eac18b0e7ac10
#
_cell.length_a   1.000
_cell.length_b   1.000
_cell.length_c   1.000
_cell.angle_alpha   90.00
_cell.angle_beta   90.00
_cell.angle_gamma   90.00
#
_symmetry.space_group_name_H-M   'P 1'
#
loop_
_entity.id
_entity.type
_entity.pdbx_description
1 polymer ?
#
loop_
_entity_poly.entity_id
_entity_poly.type
_entity_poly.pdbx_seq_one_letter_code
_entity_poly.pdbx_strand_id
1 'polypeptide(L)'
;MQNTSVSTGVSIKKTGPVQAVPGQPIRYVFSQIKNSSNVALDSFYWRDQLPAQVTLSKIVTGSYNQPLSYKVVYKTNLSGDYRTLADNLSTSKVYVLDARPAVLGLAANERVTEVMFVFGNVKAGFAQVETPYIYAAARSGLANNASVVNVADVGGLFNGQWIQAVSRWLTTVYTKTTVRLPKTGY
;
A
#
# COMPACT_ATOMS: atom_id res chain seq x y z
N MET A 1 -41.54 -11.35 10.51
CA MET A 1 -40.43 -10.39 10.37
C MET A 1 -39.12 -11.14 10.45
N GLN A 2 -38.34 -11.10 9.39
CA GLN A 2 -36.98 -11.64 9.42
C GLN A 2 -36.05 -10.57 10.04
N ASN A 3 -35.50 -10.88 11.20
CA ASN A 3 -34.42 -10.07 11.76
C ASN A 3 -33.14 -10.39 11.03
N THR A 4 -32.68 -9.48 10.17
CA THR A 4 -31.37 -9.60 9.57
C THR A 4 -30.30 -9.23 10.59
N SER A 5 -29.52 -10.20 11.04
CA SER A 5 -28.40 -9.92 11.94
C SER A 5 -27.31 -9.17 11.18
N VAL A 6 -26.72 -8.18 11.87
CA VAL A 6 -25.57 -7.43 11.34
C VAL A 6 -24.34 -8.33 11.37
N SER A 7 -23.65 -8.37 10.25
CA SER A 7 -22.34 -9.04 10.11
C SER A 7 -21.36 -8.02 9.58
N THR A 8 -20.27 -7.79 10.31
CA THR A 8 -19.23 -6.84 9.92
C THR A 8 -17.94 -7.57 9.58
N GLY A 9 -17.25 -7.06 8.58
CA GLY A 9 -15.95 -7.57 8.17
C GLY A 9 -15.38 -6.73 7.03
N VAL A 10 -14.07 -6.71 6.98
CA VAL A 10 -13.30 -6.11 5.89
C VAL A 10 -12.14 -7.04 5.54
N SER A 11 -11.62 -6.93 4.33
CA SER A 11 -10.49 -7.73 3.90
C SER A 11 -9.49 -6.92 3.08
N ILE A 12 -8.26 -7.35 3.12
CA ILE A 12 -7.17 -6.94 2.25
C ILE A 12 -6.14 -8.07 2.19
N LYS A 13 -5.54 -8.26 1.02
CA LYS A 13 -4.42 -9.18 0.84
C LYS A 13 -3.30 -8.46 0.11
N LYS A 14 -2.14 -8.44 0.73
CA LYS A 14 -0.92 -7.86 0.16
C LYS A 14 0.01 -8.98 -0.27
N THR A 15 0.57 -8.85 -1.48
CA THR A 15 1.63 -9.72 -1.97
C THR A 15 2.74 -8.87 -2.58
N GLY A 16 3.89 -9.48 -2.77
CA GLY A 16 5.06 -8.84 -3.36
C GLY A 16 6.10 -9.88 -3.78
N PRO A 17 7.32 -9.46 -4.12
CA PRO A 17 8.38 -10.39 -4.44
C PRO A 17 8.88 -11.10 -3.18
N VAL A 18 9.32 -12.35 -3.34
CA VAL A 18 9.96 -13.11 -2.26
C VAL A 18 11.36 -12.55 -1.98
N GLN A 19 12.05 -12.08 -3.04
CA GLN A 19 13.39 -11.51 -2.96
C GLN A 19 13.45 -10.17 -3.69
N ALA A 20 14.31 -9.28 -3.20
CA ALA A 20 14.58 -7.99 -3.82
C ALA A 20 16.08 -7.71 -3.82
N VAL A 21 16.54 -7.06 -4.88
CA VAL A 21 17.92 -6.57 -5.01
C VAL A 21 17.91 -5.07 -4.72
N PRO A 22 18.84 -4.55 -3.90
CA PRO A 22 18.92 -3.11 -3.64
C PRO A 22 18.97 -2.29 -4.93
N GLY A 23 18.18 -1.22 -4.99
CA GLY A 23 18.07 -0.35 -6.16
C GLY A 23 17.12 -0.85 -7.25
N GLN A 24 16.60 -2.07 -7.14
CA GLN A 24 15.64 -2.62 -8.11
C GLN A 24 14.20 -2.34 -7.69
N PRO A 25 13.28 -2.19 -8.66
CA PRO A 25 11.86 -2.00 -8.36
C PRO A 25 11.26 -3.18 -7.60
N ILE A 26 10.43 -2.86 -6.62
CA ILE A 26 9.55 -3.80 -5.92
C ILE A 26 8.12 -3.40 -6.27
N ARG A 27 7.31 -4.37 -6.70
CA ARG A 27 5.89 -4.17 -6.94
C ARG A 27 5.08 -4.90 -5.87
N TYR A 28 4.37 -4.15 -5.06
CA TYR A 28 3.39 -4.69 -4.13
C TYR A 28 2.02 -4.71 -4.80
N VAL A 29 1.32 -5.81 -4.61
CA VAL A 29 0.01 -6.08 -5.21
C VAL A 29 -1.02 -6.15 -4.09
N PHE A 30 -2.14 -5.43 -4.25
CA PHE A 30 -3.21 -5.40 -3.26
C PHE A 30 -4.45 -6.05 -3.85
N SER A 31 -4.93 -7.11 -3.21
CA SER A 31 -6.10 -7.86 -3.64
C SER A 31 -7.07 -8.04 -2.49
N GLN A 32 -8.30 -8.47 -2.82
CA GLN A 32 -9.34 -8.72 -1.83
C GLN A 32 -9.66 -7.51 -0.95
N ILE A 33 -9.47 -6.28 -1.46
CA ILE A 33 -9.90 -5.07 -0.75
C ILE A 33 -11.41 -5.01 -0.82
N LYS A 34 -12.06 -5.13 0.36
CA LYS A 34 -13.51 -5.31 0.39
C LYS A 34 -14.10 -4.89 1.73
N ASN A 35 -15.29 -4.28 1.66
CA ASN A 35 -16.25 -4.28 2.76
C ASN A 35 -17.10 -5.55 2.64
N SER A 36 -16.76 -6.58 3.38
CA SER A 36 -17.49 -7.86 3.41
C SER A 36 -18.67 -7.85 4.39
N SER A 37 -18.92 -6.71 5.02
CA SER A 37 -20.09 -6.51 5.88
C SER A 37 -21.38 -6.52 5.07
N ASN A 38 -22.49 -6.86 5.73
CA ASN A 38 -23.83 -6.67 5.17
C ASN A 38 -24.42 -5.28 5.46
N VAL A 39 -23.58 -4.36 5.94
CA VAL A 39 -23.93 -2.97 6.27
C VAL A 39 -22.90 -2.02 5.65
N ALA A 40 -23.27 -0.74 5.50
CA ALA A 40 -22.35 0.31 5.11
C ALA A 40 -21.33 0.57 6.24
N LEU A 41 -20.13 0.99 5.85
CA LEU A 41 -19.09 1.43 6.76
C LEU A 41 -18.71 2.87 6.46
N ASP A 42 -18.58 3.70 7.49
CA ASP A 42 -18.08 5.07 7.37
C ASP A 42 -16.56 5.09 7.42
N SER A 43 -15.97 6.16 6.89
CA SER A 43 -14.52 6.39 6.92
C SER A 43 -13.70 5.20 6.41
N PHE A 44 -14.20 4.54 5.39
CA PHE A 44 -13.53 3.38 4.80
C PHE A 44 -12.23 3.81 4.15
N TYR A 45 -11.16 3.06 4.44
CA TYR A 45 -9.83 3.28 3.87
C TYR A 45 -9.10 1.96 3.65
N TRP A 46 -8.09 1.98 2.80
CA TRP A 46 -7.01 1.02 2.86
C TRP A 46 -5.67 1.76 2.84
N ARG A 47 -4.67 1.18 3.50
CA ARG A 47 -3.41 1.84 3.76
C ARG A 47 -2.25 0.86 3.60
N ASP A 48 -1.15 1.35 3.03
CA ASP A 48 0.12 0.67 2.97
C ASP A 48 1.13 1.39 3.86
N GLN A 49 1.70 0.67 4.83
CA GLN A 49 2.71 1.17 5.75
C GLN A 49 4.08 0.73 5.23
N LEU A 50 4.77 1.64 4.56
CA LEU A 50 6.04 1.37 3.90
C LEU A 50 7.17 1.28 4.94
N PRO A 51 7.97 0.19 4.93
CA PRO A 51 9.09 0.06 5.83
C PRO A 51 10.24 1.00 5.45
N ALA A 52 11.15 1.24 6.38
CA ALA A 52 12.27 2.16 6.20
C ALA A 52 13.24 1.74 5.08
N GLN A 53 13.23 0.46 4.71
CA GLN A 53 14.13 -0.10 3.70
C GLN A 53 13.71 0.19 2.26
N VAL A 54 12.54 0.76 2.03
CA VAL A 54 12.03 1.03 0.67
C VAL A 54 11.73 2.50 0.46
N THR A 55 11.86 2.93 -0.78
CA THR A 55 11.49 4.28 -1.25
C THR A 55 10.32 4.16 -2.22
N LEU A 56 9.22 4.84 -1.93
CA LEU A 56 8.04 4.89 -2.80
C LEU A 56 8.38 5.56 -4.13
N SER A 57 7.86 5.03 -5.22
CA SER A 57 8.05 5.62 -6.56
C SER A 57 6.76 5.89 -7.32
N LYS A 58 5.81 4.95 -7.31
CA LYS A 58 4.60 5.04 -8.15
C LYS A 58 3.44 4.29 -7.51
N ILE A 59 2.24 4.81 -7.72
CA ILE A 59 0.99 4.17 -7.26
C ILE A 59 0.08 4.00 -8.47
N VAL A 60 -0.44 2.79 -8.65
CA VAL A 60 -1.53 2.48 -9.57
C VAL A 60 -2.77 2.22 -8.72
N THR A 61 -3.80 3.04 -8.91
CA THR A 61 -4.90 3.11 -7.95
C THR A 61 -5.85 1.93 -7.97
N GLY A 62 -5.93 1.20 -9.09
CA GLY A 62 -7.01 0.26 -9.30
C GLY A 62 -8.35 0.99 -9.49
N SER A 63 -9.41 0.20 -9.57
CA SER A 63 -10.79 0.67 -9.65
C SER A 63 -11.68 -0.10 -8.68
N TYR A 64 -12.87 0.44 -8.43
CA TYR A 64 -13.76 -0.07 -7.38
C TYR A 64 -15.20 -0.11 -7.90
N ASN A 65 -16.02 -0.97 -7.30
CA ASN A 65 -17.34 -1.33 -7.82
C ASN A 65 -18.50 -0.39 -7.42
N GLN A 66 -18.21 0.66 -6.66
CA GLN A 66 -19.22 1.66 -6.29
C GLN A 66 -18.80 3.04 -6.79
N PRO A 67 -19.73 3.87 -7.28
CA PRO A 67 -19.40 5.19 -7.85
C PRO A 67 -19.14 6.19 -6.72
N LEU A 68 -17.88 6.39 -6.39
CA LEU A 68 -17.42 7.30 -5.34
C LEU A 68 -16.30 8.19 -5.86
N SER A 69 -16.13 9.32 -5.19
CA SER A 69 -14.93 10.15 -5.27
C SER A 69 -14.08 9.87 -4.04
N TYR A 70 -12.76 9.78 -4.22
CA TYR A 70 -11.83 9.47 -3.13
C TYR A 70 -10.52 10.23 -3.29
N LYS A 71 -9.69 10.15 -2.29
CA LYS A 71 -8.36 10.77 -2.30
C LYS A 71 -7.30 9.79 -1.85
N VAL A 72 -6.06 10.05 -2.27
CA VAL A 72 -4.86 9.38 -1.81
C VAL A 72 -4.03 10.37 -1.03
N VAL A 73 -3.70 10.02 0.18
CA VAL A 73 -2.89 10.83 1.11
C VAL A 73 -1.66 10.03 1.54
N TYR A 74 -0.65 10.73 2.06
CA TYR A 74 0.58 10.11 2.53
C TYR A 74 1.13 10.82 3.75
N LYS A 75 1.91 10.10 4.54
CA LYS A 75 2.73 10.63 5.62
C LYS A 75 4.20 10.42 5.32
N THR A 76 5.03 11.25 5.94
CA THR A 76 6.49 11.09 5.92
C THR A 76 7.02 10.92 7.34
N ASN A 77 8.28 10.51 7.45
CA ASN A 77 8.97 10.39 8.73
C ASN A 77 9.23 11.72 9.44
N LEU A 78 9.09 12.85 8.75
CA LEU A 78 9.31 14.20 9.32
C LEU A 78 8.01 14.88 9.76
N SER A 79 6.85 14.33 9.47
CA SER A 79 5.56 14.92 9.84
C SER A 79 4.55 13.86 10.24
N GLY A 80 3.81 14.10 11.32
CA GLY A 80 2.68 13.28 11.73
C GLY A 80 1.39 13.55 10.93
N ASP A 81 1.38 14.57 10.07
CA ASP A 81 0.20 14.96 9.32
C ASP A 81 0.15 14.31 7.94
N TYR A 82 -1.05 13.97 7.50
CA TYR A 82 -1.26 13.52 6.12
C TYR A 82 -1.19 14.70 5.15
N ARG A 83 -0.51 14.47 4.03
CA ARG A 83 -0.50 15.36 2.87
C ARG A 83 -1.29 14.71 1.73
N THR A 84 -1.93 15.52 0.91
CA THR A 84 -2.69 15.02 -0.24
C THR A 84 -1.75 14.76 -1.39
N LEU A 85 -1.77 13.53 -1.91
CA LEU A 85 -1.07 13.16 -3.14
C LEU A 85 -1.95 13.40 -4.35
N ALA A 86 -3.20 12.97 -4.29
CA ALA A 86 -4.20 13.17 -5.34
C ALA A 86 -5.59 13.24 -4.71
N ASP A 87 -6.42 14.14 -5.19
CA ASP A 87 -7.75 14.36 -4.68
C ASP A 87 -8.80 14.21 -5.80
N ASN A 88 -10.04 14.04 -5.40
CA ASN A 88 -11.19 13.98 -6.30
C ASN A 88 -11.02 12.92 -7.40
N LEU A 89 -10.51 11.77 -7.03
CA LEU A 89 -10.35 10.64 -7.93
C LEU A 89 -11.67 9.88 -8.06
N SER A 90 -11.95 9.36 -9.26
CA SER A 90 -13.12 8.52 -9.51
C SER A 90 -12.76 7.05 -9.29
N THR A 91 -13.61 6.33 -8.55
CA THR A 91 -13.47 4.88 -8.37
C THR A 91 -13.62 4.09 -9.67
N SER A 92 -14.23 4.66 -10.70
CA SER A 92 -14.41 4.00 -12.00
C SER A 92 -13.18 4.07 -12.91
N LYS A 93 -12.16 4.83 -12.53
CA LYS A 93 -10.95 5.04 -13.32
C LYS A 93 -9.71 4.51 -12.61
N VAL A 94 -8.74 4.03 -13.38
CA VAL A 94 -7.40 3.70 -12.91
C VAL A 94 -6.46 4.87 -13.18
N TYR A 95 -5.79 5.34 -12.14
CA TYR A 95 -4.81 6.41 -12.24
C TYR A 95 -3.42 5.87 -11.96
N VAL A 96 -2.43 6.43 -12.64
CA VAL A 96 -1.02 6.21 -12.36
C VAL A 96 -0.46 7.47 -11.73
N LEU A 97 -0.09 7.39 -10.47
CA LEU A 97 0.39 8.53 -9.69
C LEU A 97 1.89 8.44 -9.50
N ASP A 98 2.61 9.45 -9.99
CA ASP A 98 4.04 9.59 -9.72
C ASP A 98 4.24 10.03 -8.27
N ALA A 99 4.92 9.22 -7.48
CA ALA A 99 5.13 9.45 -6.06
C ALA A 99 6.62 9.42 -5.69
N ARG A 100 7.50 9.69 -6.66
CA ARG A 100 8.93 9.81 -6.38
C ARG A 100 9.22 10.97 -5.44
N PRO A 101 10.25 10.87 -4.59
CA PRO A 101 10.59 11.94 -3.65
C PRO A 101 10.77 13.31 -4.31
N ALA A 102 11.37 13.38 -5.49
CA ALA A 102 11.56 14.64 -6.21
C ALA A 102 10.22 15.26 -6.65
N VAL A 103 9.24 14.45 -7.02
CA VAL A 103 7.90 14.91 -7.41
C VAL A 103 7.12 15.43 -6.21
N LEU A 104 7.27 14.76 -5.07
CA LEU A 104 6.61 15.15 -3.82
C LEU A 104 7.33 16.32 -3.12
N GLY A 105 8.50 16.73 -3.59
CA GLY A 105 9.28 17.81 -2.98
C GLY A 105 9.84 17.45 -1.61
N LEU A 106 10.20 16.17 -1.39
CA LEU A 106 10.71 15.71 -0.11
C LEU A 106 12.15 16.17 0.12
N ALA A 107 12.49 16.41 1.38
CA ALA A 107 13.85 16.67 1.81
C ALA A 107 14.72 15.40 1.65
N ALA A 108 16.05 15.56 1.67
CA ALA A 108 16.99 14.45 1.46
C ALA A 108 16.83 13.32 2.51
N ASN A 109 16.46 13.67 3.73
CA ASN A 109 16.24 12.73 4.85
C ASN A 109 14.76 12.40 5.07
N GLU A 110 13.90 12.82 4.16
CA GLU A 110 12.46 12.60 4.24
C GLU A 110 12.05 11.44 3.32
N ARG A 111 11.22 10.54 3.84
CA ARG A 111 10.66 9.43 3.08
C ARG A 111 9.19 9.25 3.39
N VAL A 112 8.43 8.75 2.44
CA VAL A 112 7.03 8.35 2.66
C VAL A 112 6.99 7.13 3.56
N THR A 113 6.22 7.20 4.63
CA THR A 113 6.02 6.10 5.58
C THR A 113 4.67 5.41 5.43
N GLU A 114 3.68 6.13 4.92
CA GLU A 114 2.33 5.60 4.72
C GLU A 114 1.70 6.19 3.46
N VAL A 115 0.94 5.37 2.77
CA VAL A 115 0.01 5.77 1.70
C VAL A 115 -1.38 5.28 2.09
N MET A 116 -2.38 6.16 2.05
CA MET A 116 -3.74 5.81 2.42
C MET A 116 -4.74 6.27 1.37
N PHE A 117 -5.62 5.35 0.98
CA PHE A 117 -6.76 5.61 0.11
C PHE A 117 -7.99 5.85 0.97
N VAL A 118 -8.59 7.03 0.87
CA VAL A 118 -9.68 7.48 1.75
C VAL A 118 -10.96 7.60 0.95
N PHE A 119 -11.90 6.69 1.20
CA PHE A 119 -13.15 6.60 0.42
C PHE A 119 -14.35 7.24 1.13
N GLY A 120 -14.34 7.33 2.45
CA GLY A 120 -15.51 7.77 3.21
C GLY A 120 -16.53 6.65 3.37
N ASN A 121 -17.82 6.97 3.23
CA ASN A 121 -18.88 5.98 3.35
C ASN A 121 -18.89 5.03 2.15
N VAL A 122 -18.87 3.74 2.41
CA VAL A 122 -19.00 2.70 1.40
C VAL A 122 -20.15 1.77 1.78
N LYS A 123 -20.91 1.32 0.78
CA LYS A 123 -22.02 0.38 0.99
C LYS A 123 -21.49 -1.04 1.19
N ALA A 124 -22.35 -1.90 1.72
CA ALA A 124 -22.09 -3.33 1.76
C ALA A 124 -21.64 -3.85 0.39
N GLY A 125 -20.61 -4.68 0.38
CA GLY A 125 -20.09 -5.26 -0.85
C GLY A 125 -19.14 -4.36 -1.65
N PHE A 126 -18.77 -3.16 -1.15
CA PHE A 126 -17.71 -2.37 -1.78
C PHE A 126 -16.46 -3.22 -1.95
N ALA A 127 -15.90 -3.23 -3.15
CA ALA A 127 -14.74 -4.04 -3.47
C ALA A 127 -13.96 -3.45 -4.65
N GLN A 128 -12.68 -3.77 -4.70
CA GLN A 128 -11.87 -3.49 -5.89
C GLN A 128 -12.37 -4.28 -7.10
N VAL A 129 -12.21 -3.70 -8.28
CA VAL A 129 -12.43 -4.34 -9.58
C VAL A 129 -11.08 -4.59 -10.25
N GLU A 130 -10.35 -3.52 -10.56
CA GLU A 130 -8.98 -3.61 -11.07
C GLU A 130 -7.99 -3.48 -9.91
N THR A 131 -6.92 -4.22 -10.01
CA THR A 131 -5.94 -4.41 -8.93
C THR A 131 -5.08 -3.16 -8.72
N PRO A 132 -5.01 -2.63 -7.48
CA PRO A 132 -4.03 -1.60 -7.13
C PRO A 132 -2.62 -2.17 -7.01
N TYR A 133 -1.62 -1.33 -7.37
CA TYR A 133 -0.20 -1.63 -7.22
C TYR A 133 0.52 -0.47 -6.56
N ILE A 134 1.47 -0.77 -5.71
CA ILE A 134 2.42 0.22 -5.18
C ILE A 134 3.83 -0.22 -5.57
N TYR A 135 4.53 0.68 -6.25
CA TYR A 135 5.91 0.48 -6.69
C TYR A 135 6.84 1.23 -5.76
N ALA A 136 7.86 0.53 -5.30
CA ALA A 136 8.92 1.06 -4.46
C ALA A 136 10.26 0.48 -4.93
N ALA A 137 11.34 0.97 -4.38
CA ALA A 137 12.65 0.40 -4.60
C ALA A 137 13.30 0.11 -3.26
N ALA A 138 13.94 -1.04 -3.14
CA ALA A 138 14.80 -1.33 -2.00
C ALA A 138 15.98 -0.36 -2.00
N ARG A 139 16.27 0.23 -0.84
CA ARG A 139 17.34 1.20 -0.70
C ARG A 139 18.71 0.54 -0.91
N SER A 140 19.65 1.29 -1.45
CA SER A 140 21.05 0.88 -1.51
C SER A 140 21.63 0.72 -0.11
N GLY A 141 22.62 -0.14 0.04
CA GLY A 141 23.31 -0.34 1.31
C GLY A 141 22.64 -1.29 2.29
N LEU A 142 21.52 -1.94 1.92
CA LEU A 142 20.91 -2.97 2.74
C LEU A 142 21.79 -4.23 2.76
N ALA A 143 21.85 -4.87 3.94
CA ALA A 143 22.60 -6.11 4.11
C ALA A 143 21.92 -7.26 3.36
N ASN A 144 22.73 -8.22 2.90
CA ASN A 144 22.24 -9.49 2.39
C ASN A 144 21.41 -10.21 3.47
N ASN A 145 20.29 -10.81 3.07
CA ASN A 145 19.32 -11.47 3.95
C ASN A 145 18.54 -10.52 4.89
N ALA A 146 18.63 -9.21 4.72
CA ALA A 146 17.76 -8.29 5.45
C ALA A 146 16.29 -8.58 5.13
N SER A 147 15.45 -8.55 6.14
CA SER A 147 14.01 -8.74 6.00
C SER A 147 13.33 -7.39 5.81
N VAL A 148 12.51 -7.29 4.77
CA VAL A 148 11.69 -6.12 4.47
C VAL A 148 10.24 -6.52 4.66
N VAL A 149 9.62 -6.08 5.77
CA VAL A 149 8.23 -6.39 6.10
C VAL A 149 7.37 -5.18 5.78
N ASN A 150 6.45 -5.35 4.84
CA ASN A 150 5.47 -4.33 4.48
C ASN A 150 4.10 -4.73 5.02
N VAL A 151 3.44 -3.80 5.70
CA VAL A 151 2.16 -4.02 6.37
C VAL A 151 1.11 -3.16 5.70
N ALA A 152 0.00 -3.79 5.29
CA ALA A 152 -1.18 -3.10 4.80
C ALA A 152 -2.36 -3.35 5.74
N ASP A 153 -3.25 -2.40 5.81
CA ASP A 153 -4.49 -2.51 6.58
C ASP A 153 -5.66 -1.87 5.85
N VAL A 154 -6.84 -2.28 6.23
CA VAL A 154 -8.12 -1.80 5.72
C VAL A 154 -9.04 -1.62 6.92
N GLY A 155 -9.91 -0.63 6.85
CA GLY A 155 -10.87 -0.42 7.92
C GLY A 155 -12.02 0.48 7.54
N GLY A 156 -13.02 0.45 8.40
CA GLY A 156 -14.19 1.32 8.36
C GLY A 156 -14.88 1.34 9.72
N LEU A 157 -15.72 2.33 9.90
CA LEU A 157 -16.48 2.53 11.13
C LEU A 157 -17.90 2.00 10.99
N PHE A 158 -18.33 1.23 11.96
CA PHE A 158 -19.74 0.86 12.17
C PHE A 158 -20.13 1.18 13.61
N ASN A 159 -21.15 2.02 13.77
CA ASN A 159 -21.59 2.48 15.11
C ASN A 159 -20.45 2.98 16.00
N GLY A 160 -19.52 3.76 15.41
CA GLY A 160 -18.38 4.33 16.12
C GLY A 160 -17.26 3.35 16.45
N GLN A 161 -17.34 2.10 15.99
CA GLN A 161 -16.28 1.11 16.20
C GLN A 161 -15.55 0.78 14.90
N TRP A 162 -14.23 0.69 14.97
CA TRP A 162 -13.39 0.29 13.86
C TRP A 162 -13.52 -1.21 13.58
N ILE A 163 -13.82 -1.50 12.32
CA ILE A 163 -13.73 -2.86 11.76
C ILE A 163 -12.47 -2.85 10.89
N GLN A 164 -11.48 -3.68 11.22
CA GLN A 164 -10.16 -3.62 10.59
C GLN A 164 -9.63 -5.01 10.26
N ALA A 165 -8.75 -5.06 9.25
CA ALA A 165 -7.98 -6.24 8.89
C ALA A 165 -6.58 -5.81 8.46
N VAL A 166 -5.62 -6.71 8.60
CA VAL A 166 -4.19 -6.47 8.33
C VAL A 166 -3.66 -7.58 7.42
N SER A 167 -2.77 -7.21 6.51
CA SER A 167 -2.03 -8.16 5.67
C SER A 167 -0.57 -7.74 5.60
N ARG A 168 0.34 -8.72 5.66
CA ARG A 168 1.79 -8.49 5.68
C ARG A 168 2.46 -9.27 4.57
N TRP A 169 3.57 -8.73 4.08
CA TRP A 169 4.41 -9.42 3.12
C TRP A 169 5.88 -9.23 3.50
N LEU A 170 6.61 -10.33 3.52
CA LEU A 170 8.05 -10.34 3.80
C LEU A 170 8.80 -10.56 2.50
N THR A 171 9.72 -9.63 2.22
CA THR A 171 10.70 -9.73 1.13
C THR A 171 12.08 -9.85 1.75
N THR A 172 12.88 -10.78 1.26
CA THR A 172 14.28 -10.94 1.68
C THR A 172 15.19 -10.23 0.70
N VAL A 173 16.09 -9.41 1.22
CA VAL A 173 17.08 -8.69 0.40
C VAL A 173 18.16 -9.66 -0.04
N TYR A 174 18.46 -9.66 -1.33
CA TYR A 174 19.55 -10.41 -1.93
C TYR A 174 20.56 -9.44 -2.52
N THR A 175 21.79 -9.51 -2.02
CA THR A 175 22.90 -8.74 -2.60
C THR A 175 23.80 -9.67 -3.39
N LYS A 176 24.07 -9.31 -4.65
CA LYS A 176 25.03 -10.07 -5.46
C LYS A 176 26.41 -9.89 -4.87
N THR A 177 26.98 -10.97 -4.33
CA THR A 177 28.41 -11.02 -4.07
C THR A 177 29.14 -11.18 -5.39
N THR A 178 29.99 -10.22 -5.72
CA THR A 178 30.92 -10.39 -6.83
C THR A 178 31.99 -11.38 -6.37
N VAL A 179 31.92 -12.63 -6.83
CA VAL A 179 32.99 -13.59 -6.62
C VAL A 179 34.10 -13.20 -7.58
N ARG A 180 35.20 -12.69 -7.03
CA ARG A 180 36.46 -12.59 -7.79
C ARG A 180 36.96 -14.01 -8.03
N LEU A 181 36.89 -14.44 -9.28
CA LEU A 181 37.57 -15.64 -9.69
C LEU A 181 39.09 -15.45 -9.47
N PRO A 182 39.77 -16.42 -8.86
CA PRO A 182 41.23 -16.33 -8.71
C PRO A 182 41.85 -16.17 -10.09
N LYS A 183 42.76 -15.19 -10.22
CA LYS A 183 43.59 -15.09 -11.41
C LYS A 183 44.41 -16.37 -11.50
N THR A 184 44.07 -17.20 -12.48
CA THR A 184 45.04 -18.23 -12.90
C THR A 184 46.14 -17.50 -13.65
N GLY A 185 47.27 -17.23 -12.94
CA GLY A 185 48.44 -16.67 -13.57
C GLY A 185 49.14 -17.73 -14.44
N TYR A 186 49.17 -17.48 -15.69
CA TYR A 186 50.17 -18.04 -16.59
C TYR A 186 50.88 -16.84 -17.26
#